data_76ec639be3fe156591d827c2ade5f821
#
_entry.id   76ec639be3fe156591d827c2ade5f821
#
_cell.length_a   1.000
_cell.length_b   1.000
_cell.length_c   1.000
_cell.angle_alpha   90.00
_cell.angle_beta   90.00
_cell.angle_gamma   90.00
#
_symmetry.space_group_name_H-M   'P 1'
#
loop_
_entity.id
_entity.type
_entity.pdbx_description
1 polymer ?
#
loop_
_entity_poly.entity_id
_entity_poly.type
_entity_poly.pdbx_seq_one_letter_code
_entity_poly.pdbx_strand_id
1 'polypeptide(L)'
;MRVLVTGNMGYVGSALNTILLKYYPDIEIIGYDTSFFGHAIQGASVIPEHGMVKQYFGDVRDFDSSLLEGVDSVIHLAAISNDPMGNEFSEVTSEINYLESVRLAEMAAACGVKNFVFASSCSVYGQSDGAPKKETDTLNPLTAYAKSKID
;
A
#
# COMPACT_ATOMS: atom_id res chain seq x y z
N MET A 1 -10.43 -6.54 -15.59
CA MET A 1 -10.12 -6.56 -14.16
C MET A 1 -9.77 -5.15 -13.72
N ARG A 2 -10.44 -4.64 -12.68
CA ARG A 2 -10.22 -3.30 -12.14
C ARG A 2 -9.49 -3.41 -10.79
N VAL A 3 -8.38 -2.71 -10.63
CA VAL A 3 -7.52 -2.79 -9.46
C VAL A 3 -7.31 -1.41 -8.85
N LEU A 4 -7.62 -1.25 -7.58
CA LEU A 4 -7.25 -0.07 -6.79
C LEU A 4 -5.85 -0.27 -6.20
N VAL A 5 -4.95 0.68 -6.41
CA VAL A 5 -3.62 0.70 -5.82
C VAL A 5 -3.48 1.96 -4.97
N THR A 6 -3.45 1.82 -3.65
CA THR A 6 -3.11 2.92 -2.76
C THR A 6 -1.60 3.03 -2.59
N GLY A 7 -1.07 4.24 -2.48
CA GLY A 7 0.39 4.44 -2.48
C GLY A 7 1.04 4.19 -3.85
N ASN A 8 0.25 4.32 -4.92
CA ASN A 8 0.67 4.01 -6.28
C ASN A 8 1.75 4.95 -6.84
N MET A 9 1.93 6.12 -6.26
CA MET A 9 2.97 7.08 -6.64
C MET A 9 4.23 6.97 -5.77
N GLY A 10 4.27 6.01 -4.84
CA GLY A 10 5.46 5.67 -4.08
C GLY A 10 6.46 4.82 -4.87
N TYR A 11 7.59 4.47 -4.21
CA TYR A 11 8.68 3.69 -4.81
C TYR A 11 8.20 2.33 -5.37
N VAL A 12 7.48 1.56 -4.56
CA VAL A 12 6.96 0.25 -4.97
C VAL A 12 5.81 0.41 -5.95
N GLY A 13 4.88 1.33 -5.67
CA GLY A 13 3.67 1.53 -6.46
C GLY A 13 3.95 1.90 -7.90
N SER A 14 4.89 2.83 -8.14
CA SER A 14 5.26 3.26 -9.49
C SER A 14 5.85 2.11 -10.34
N ALA A 15 6.70 1.27 -9.73
CA ALA A 15 7.24 0.08 -10.40
C ALA A 15 6.16 -0.97 -10.66
N LEU A 16 5.27 -1.19 -9.67
CA LEU A 16 4.15 -2.13 -9.79
C LEU A 16 3.21 -1.74 -10.93
N ASN A 17 2.81 -0.47 -11.02
CA ASN A 17 1.94 0.01 -12.09
C ASN A 17 2.52 -0.31 -13.48
N THR A 18 3.80 -0.03 -13.67
CA THR A 18 4.51 -0.31 -14.93
C THR A 18 4.47 -1.81 -15.27
N ILE A 19 4.68 -2.67 -14.26
CA ILE A 19 4.68 -4.12 -14.45
C ILE A 19 3.26 -4.62 -14.75
N LEU A 20 2.26 -4.16 -14.02
CA LEU A 20 0.87 -4.56 -14.24
C LEU A 20 0.40 -4.20 -15.65
N LEU A 21 0.67 -2.99 -16.11
CA LEU A 21 0.30 -2.56 -17.47
C LEU A 21 1.04 -3.32 -18.56
N LYS A 22 2.29 -3.71 -18.31
CA LYS A 22 3.08 -4.51 -19.25
C LYS A 22 2.54 -5.92 -19.43
N TYR A 23 2.15 -6.58 -18.35
CA TYR A 23 1.74 -7.98 -18.39
C TYR A 23 0.22 -8.18 -18.50
N TYR A 24 -0.57 -7.17 -18.17
CA TYR A 24 -2.03 -7.20 -18.21
C TYR A 24 -2.55 -5.96 -18.95
N PRO A 25 -2.47 -5.91 -20.29
CA PRO A 25 -2.80 -4.73 -21.07
C PRO A 25 -4.26 -4.26 -20.93
N ASP A 26 -5.17 -5.16 -20.55
CA ASP A 26 -6.59 -4.86 -20.33
C ASP A 26 -6.93 -4.57 -18.85
N ILE A 27 -5.92 -4.38 -18.01
CA ILE A 27 -6.12 -4.01 -16.60
C ILE A 27 -6.52 -2.53 -16.49
N GLU A 28 -7.50 -2.27 -15.68
CA GLU A 28 -7.86 -0.91 -15.27
C GLU A 28 -7.26 -0.65 -13.88
N ILE A 29 -6.33 0.29 -13.79
CA ILE A 29 -5.72 0.67 -12.53
C ILE A 29 -6.32 2.00 -12.07
N ILE A 30 -6.82 2.01 -10.83
CA ILE A 30 -7.19 3.22 -10.10
C ILE A 30 -6.08 3.49 -9.09
N GLY A 31 -5.43 4.65 -9.21
CA GLY A 31 -4.42 5.09 -8.26
C GLY A 31 -5.03 5.97 -7.17
N TYR A 32 -4.57 5.80 -5.94
CA TYR A 32 -4.91 6.66 -4.80
C TYR A 32 -3.66 6.96 -3.97
N ASP A 33 -3.27 8.22 -3.88
CA ASP A 33 -2.01 8.64 -3.25
C ASP A 33 -2.07 10.11 -2.80
N THR A 34 -1.33 10.47 -1.76
CA THR A 34 -1.13 11.87 -1.35
C THR A 34 -0.19 12.63 -2.27
N SER A 35 0.58 11.91 -3.11
CA SER A 35 1.63 12.45 -3.98
C SER A 35 2.82 13.12 -3.27
N PHE A 36 3.04 12.89 -1.98
CA PHE A 36 4.19 13.44 -1.27
C PHE A 36 5.52 13.09 -1.92
N PHE A 37 5.62 11.90 -2.50
CA PHE A 37 6.82 11.40 -3.17
C PHE A 37 6.70 11.39 -4.69
N GLY A 38 5.69 12.05 -5.25
CA GLY A 38 5.46 12.10 -6.70
C GLY A 38 6.68 12.61 -7.50
N HIS A 39 7.51 13.47 -6.92
CA HIS A 39 8.76 13.95 -7.52
C HIS A 39 9.88 12.88 -7.57
N ALA A 40 9.77 11.82 -6.79
CA ALA A 40 10.75 10.74 -6.69
C ALA A 40 10.38 9.51 -7.53
N ILE A 41 9.34 9.59 -8.36
CA ILE A 41 8.97 8.51 -9.28
C ILE A 41 10.14 8.26 -10.24
N GLN A 42 10.82 7.14 -10.02
CA GLN A 42 12.04 6.81 -10.74
C GLN A 42 11.73 6.01 -12.02
N GLY A 43 12.46 6.33 -13.08
CA GLY A 43 12.40 5.56 -14.33
C GLY A 43 11.11 5.72 -15.12
N ALA A 44 10.32 6.74 -14.81
CA ALA A 44 9.11 7.05 -15.54
C ALA A 44 9.44 7.64 -16.92
N SER A 45 9.84 6.77 -17.85
CA SER A 45 9.69 7.07 -19.28
C SER A 45 8.19 7.15 -19.68
N VAL A 46 7.32 6.69 -18.81
CA VAL A 46 5.86 6.77 -18.92
C VAL A 46 5.34 7.28 -17.58
N ILE A 47 4.67 8.42 -17.61
CA ILE A 47 3.95 8.93 -16.44
C ILE A 47 2.93 7.86 -16.02
N PRO A 48 2.82 7.50 -14.74
CA PRO A 48 1.92 6.43 -14.28
C PRO A 48 0.47 6.60 -14.74
N GLU A 49 0.04 7.84 -15.03
CA GLU A 49 -1.29 8.16 -15.56
C GLU A 49 -1.59 7.57 -16.93
N HIS A 50 -0.57 7.29 -17.74
CA HIS A 50 -0.75 6.81 -19.12
C HIS A 50 -1.27 5.39 -19.23
N GLY A 51 -1.75 4.77 -18.33
CA GLY A 51 -2.38 3.45 -18.38
C GLY A 51 -3.42 3.29 -17.29
N MET A 52 -3.61 4.33 -16.48
CA MET A 52 -4.61 4.35 -15.44
C MET A 52 -5.95 4.84 -15.95
N VAL A 53 -6.99 4.21 -15.49
CA VAL A 53 -8.35 4.69 -15.72
C VAL A 53 -8.53 6.04 -15.03
N LYS A 54 -8.02 6.18 -13.80
CA LYS A 54 -8.18 7.40 -13.01
C LYS A 54 -7.16 7.46 -11.86
N GLN A 55 -6.56 8.64 -11.66
CA GLN A 55 -5.77 8.96 -10.50
C GLN A 55 -6.56 9.84 -9.53
N TYR A 56 -6.61 9.42 -8.27
CA TYR A 56 -7.15 10.23 -7.17
C TYR A 56 -6.02 10.64 -6.23
N PHE A 57 -6.11 11.88 -5.74
CA PHE A 57 -5.17 12.42 -4.77
C PHE A 57 -5.88 12.58 -3.43
N GLY A 58 -5.37 11.93 -2.41
CA GLY A 58 -5.95 11.99 -1.08
C GLY A 58 -5.19 11.17 -0.04
N ASP A 59 -5.53 11.40 1.20
CA ASP A 59 -5.03 10.64 2.35
C ASP A 59 -5.95 9.44 2.61
N VAL A 60 -5.37 8.28 2.95
CA VAL A 60 -6.15 7.06 3.22
C VAL A 60 -7.09 7.22 4.41
N ARG A 61 -6.83 8.19 5.29
CA ARG A 61 -7.71 8.54 6.41
C ARG A 61 -9.06 9.14 5.95
N ASP A 62 -9.07 9.77 4.80
CA ASP A 62 -10.25 10.38 4.19
C ASP A 62 -10.75 9.58 2.96
N PHE A 63 -10.42 8.28 2.89
CA PHE A 63 -10.74 7.44 1.74
C PHE A 63 -12.25 7.31 1.55
N ASP A 64 -12.71 7.62 0.33
CA ASP A 64 -14.12 7.48 -0.08
C ASP A 64 -14.38 6.07 -0.60
N SER A 65 -15.25 5.33 0.08
CA SER A 65 -15.63 3.97 -0.31
C SER A 65 -16.30 3.86 -1.68
N SER A 66 -16.82 4.95 -2.24
CA SER A 66 -17.36 4.97 -3.60
C SER A 66 -16.32 4.60 -4.66
N LEU A 67 -15.03 4.80 -4.36
CA LEU A 67 -13.92 4.41 -5.23
C LEU A 67 -13.72 2.89 -5.35
N LEU A 68 -14.36 2.11 -4.47
CA LEU A 68 -14.35 0.65 -4.51
C LEU A 68 -15.44 0.05 -5.40
N GLU A 69 -16.33 0.88 -5.94
CA GLU A 69 -17.40 0.40 -6.80
C GLU A 69 -16.84 -0.25 -8.09
N GLY A 70 -17.16 -1.53 -8.26
CA GLY A 70 -16.70 -2.34 -9.39
C GLY A 70 -15.20 -2.70 -9.36
N VAL A 71 -14.51 -2.49 -8.23
CA VAL A 71 -13.13 -2.93 -8.03
C VAL A 71 -13.08 -4.43 -7.75
N ASP A 72 -12.26 -5.16 -8.50
CA ASP A 72 -12.04 -6.60 -8.30
C ASP A 72 -11.00 -6.88 -7.22
N SER A 73 -9.97 -6.04 -7.13
CA SER A 73 -8.83 -6.25 -6.22
C SER A 73 -8.28 -4.92 -5.71
N VAL A 74 -7.84 -4.91 -4.46
CA VAL A 74 -7.11 -3.79 -3.83
C VAL A 74 -5.67 -4.21 -3.57
N ILE A 75 -4.70 -3.37 -3.94
CA ILE A 75 -3.30 -3.49 -3.54
C ILE A 75 -2.97 -2.28 -2.66
N HIS A 76 -2.84 -2.54 -1.36
CA HIS A 76 -2.65 -1.51 -0.35
C HIS A 76 -1.17 -1.32 -0.02
N LEU A 77 -0.57 -0.25 -0.58
CA LEU A 77 0.83 0.11 -0.39
C LEU A 77 1.00 1.43 0.38
N ALA A 78 -0.08 2.21 0.54
CA ALA A 78 -0.02 3.47 1.28
C ALA A 78 0.40 3.22 2.73
N ALA A 79 1.50 3.82 3.14
CA ALA A 79 2.03 3.68 4.50
C ALA A 79 3.12 4.72 4.77
N ILE A 80 3.35 5.04 6.04
CA ILE A 80 4.61 5.61 6.51
C ILE A 80 5.60 4.44 6.58
N SER A 81 6.55 4.37 5.65
CA SER A 81 7.29 3.15 5.30
C SER A 81 8.73 3.11 5.80
N ASN A 82 9.16 4.06 6.64
CA ASN A 82 10.51 4.08 7.18
C ASN A 82 10.54 4.25 8.70
N ASP A 83 11.53 3.61 9.34
CA ASP A 83 11.66 3.60 10.79
C ASP A 83 11.90 4.98 11.43
N PRO A 84 12.74 5.89 10.88
CA PRO A 84 12.94 7.20 11.47
C PRO A 84 11.62 7.99 11.59
N MET A 85 10.85 8.09 10.51
CA MET A 85 9.54 8.77 10.53
C MET A 85 8.55 8.02 11.42
N GLY A 86 8.53 6.69 11.34
CA GLY A 86 7.64 5.85 12.13
C GLY A 86 7.85 6.02 13.64
N ASN A 87 9.09 6.20 14.09
CA ASN A 87 9.39 6.42 15.50
C ASN A 87 9.09 7.85 15.96
N GLU A 88 9.38 8.84 15.12
CA GLU A 88 9.10 10.26 15.42
C GLU A 88 7.59 10.54 15.46
N PHE A 89 6.83 9.90 14.57
CA PHE A 89 5.37 10.07 14.41
C PHE A 89 4.61 8.78 14.66
N SER A 90 4.86 8.13 15.80
CA SER A 90 4.35 6.78 16.09
C SER A 90 2.82 6.69 16.11
N GLU A 91 2.13 7.71 16.60
CA GLU A 91 0.66 7.75 16.62
C GLU A 91 0.09 7.83 15.20
N VAL A 92 0.61 8.75 14.37
CA VAL A 92 0.18 8.89 12.98
C VAL A 92 0.56 7.64 12.16
N THR A 93 1.70 7.01 12.48
CA THR A 93 2.10 5.76 11.84
C THR A 93 1.12 4.63 12.17
N SER A 94 0.71 4.50 13.42
CA SER A 94 -0.31 3.52 13.81
C SER A 94 -1.66 3.82 13.16
N GLU A 95 -2.07 5.08 13.13
CA GLU A 95 -3.31 5.50 12.47
C GLU A 95 -3.32 5.09 11.00
N ILE A 96 -2.33 5.55 10.21
CA ILE A 96 -2.27 5.34 8.76
C ILE A 96 -2.01 3.87 8.41
N ASN A 97 -1.03 3.23 9.08
CA ASN A 97 -0.59 1.90 8.68
C ASN A 97 -1.44 0.76 9.24
N TYR A 98 -2.11 0.97 10.37
CA TYR A 98 -2.94 -0.05 11.00
C TYR A 98 -4.42 0.31 10.91
N LEU A 99 -4.89 1.35 11.59
CA LEU A 99 -6.32 1.61 11.68
C LEU A 99 -6.97 1.83 10.30
N GLU A 100 -6.34 2.62 9.45
CA GLU A 100 -6.88 2.87 8.11
C GLU A 100 -6.69 1.70 7.15
N SER A 101 -5.68 0.85 7.34
CA SER A 101 -5.56 -0.40 6.58
C SER A 101 -6.70 -1.37 6.89
N VAL A 102 -7.04 -1.52 8.18
CA VAL A 102 -8.18 -2.34 8.62
C VAL A 102 -9.48 -1.76 8.08
N ARG A 103 -9.70 -0.45 8.24
CA ARG A 103 -10.90 0.24 7.73
C ARG A 103 -11.05 0.07 6.22
N LEU A 104 -9.97 0.23 5.46
CA LEU A 104 -9.99 0.04 4.01
C LEU A 104 -10.32 -1.41 3.63
N ALA A 105 -9.77 -2.39 4.35
CA ALA A 105 -10.05 -3.80 4.13
C ALA A 105 -11.53 -4.13 4.42
N GLU A 106 -12.11 -3.58 5.49
CA GLU A 106 -13.53 -3.73 5.82
C GLU A 106 -14.42 -3.10 4.75
N MET A 107 -14.10 -1.88 4.28
CA MET A 107 -14.82 -1.23 3.19
C MET A 107 -14.73 -2.04 1.90
N ALA A 108 -13.54 -2.55 1.57
CA ALA A 108 -13.33 -3.39 0.39
C ALA A 108 -14.19 -4.66 0.45
N ALA A 109 -14.22 -5.34 1.60
CA ALA A 109 -15.06 -6.51 1.81
C ALA A 109 -16.55 -6.19 1.67
N ALA A 110 -17.01 -5.07 2.26
CA ALA A 110 -18.39 -4.61 2.17
C ALA A 110 -18.82 -4.27 0.73
N CYS A 111 -17.89 -3.76 -0.09
CA CYS A 111 -18.10 -3.46 -1.52
C CYS A 111 -17.96 -4.69 -2.43
N GLY A 112 -17.66 -5.88 -1.89
CA GLY A 112 -17.55 -7.11 -2.66
C GLY A 112 -16.23 -7.28 -3.42
N VAL A 113 -15.18 -6.56 -3.02
CA VAL A 113 -13.82 -6.76 -3.54
C VAL A 113 -13.36 -8.18 -3.23
N LYS A 114 -12.83 -8.88 -4.24
CA LYS A 114 -12.49 -10.30 -4.12
C LYS A 114 -11.11 -10.56 -3.51
N ASN A 115 -10.18 -9.64 -3.75
CA ASN A 115 -8.80 -9.80 -3.29
C ASN A 115 -8.31 -8.51 -2.65
N PHE A 116 -7.69 -8.65 -1.49
CA PHE A 116 -7.01 -7.56 -0.78
C PHE A 116 -5.56 -7.96 -0.52
N VAL A 117 -4.63 -7.23 -1.12
CA VAL A 117 -3.18 -7.46 -0.96
C VAL A 117 -2.61 -6.36 -0.08
N PHE A 118 -2.11 -6.75 1.07
CA PHE A 118 -1.48 -5.84 2.03
C PHE A 118 0.04 -6.00 2.01
N ALA A 119 0.75 -4.88 1.89
CA ALA A 119 2.21 -4.87 1.95
C ALA A 119 2.69 -4.91 3.41
N SER A 120 3.06 -6.09 3.91
CA SER A 120 3.73 -6.27 5.18
C SER A 120 5.25 -6.00 5.06
N SER A 121 6.04 -6.41 6.03
CA SER A 121 7.50 -6.17 6.07
C SER A 121 8.20 -7.27 6.85
N CYS A 122 9.42 -7.64 6.43
CA CYS A 122 10.27 -8.52 7.21
C CYS A 122 10.76 -7.91 8.54
N SER A 123 10.63 -6.60 8.73
CA SER A 123 10.94 -5.93 10.00
C SER A 123 10.06 -6.41 11.17
N VAL A 124 8.94 -7.08 10.88
CA VAL A 124 8.07 -7.70 11.90
C VAL A 124 8.77 -8.77 12.73
N TYR A 125 9.85 -9.36 12.21
CA TYR A 125 10.65 -10.36 12.93
C TYR A 125 11.73 -9.74 13.84
N GLY A 126 11.97 -8.43 13.77
CA GLY A 126 12.96 -7.72 14.56
C GLY A 126 14.41 -8.07 14.21
N GLN A 127 15.25 -8.14 15.21
CA GLN A 127 16.66 -8.46 15.02
C GLN A 127 16.84 -9.95 14.63
N SER A 128 17.54 -10.18 13.52
CA SER A 128 17.86 -11.53 13.07
C SER A 128 18.95 -12.17 13.94
N ASP A 129 18.76 -13.45 14.22
CA ASP A 129 19.75 -14.34 14.83
C ASP A 129 20.67 -15.02 13.79
N GLY A 130 20.59 -14.57 12.52
CA GLY A 130 21.35 -15.09 11.40
C GLY A 130 20.64 -16.17 10.59
N ALA A 131 19.49 -16.68 11.06
CA ALA A 131 18.69 -17.65 10.33
C ALA A 131 17.62 -16.92 9.46
N PRO A 132 17.30 -17.44 8.26
CA PRO A 132 16.15 -16.96 7.49
C PRO A 132 14.86 -17.13 8.28
N LYS A 133 13.96 -16.14 8.21
CA LYS A 133 12.65 -16.15 8.84
C LYS A 133 11.55 -16.53 7.86
N LYS A 134 10.48 -17.13 8.36
CA LYS A 134 9.27 -17.51 7.63
C LYS A 134 8.02 -17.14 8.42
N GLU A 135 6.86 -17.22 7.81
CA GLU A 135 5.58 -16.75 8.34
C GLU A 135 5.14 -17.44 9.64
N THR A 136 5.70 -18.60 9.95
CA THR A 136 5.42 -19.35 11.20
C THR A 136 6.35 -18.98 12.37
N ASP A 137 7.35 -18.13 12.14
CA ASP A 137 8.30 -17.75 13.16
C ASP A 137 7.74 -16.65 14.06
N THR A 138 8.28 -16.57 15.27
CA THR A 138 7.85 -15.59 16.27
C THR A 138 8.12 -14.16 15.80
N LEU A 139 7.11 -13.31 15.90
CA LEU A 139 7.21 -11.88 15.62
C LEU A 139 7.86 -11.16 16.80
N ASN A 140 8.76 -10.23 16.52
CA ASN A 140 9.47 -9.42 17.52
C ASN A 140 9.73 -8.00 16.99
N PRO A 141 8.67 -7.20 16.70
CA PRO A 141 8.81 -5.87 16.10
C PRO A 141 9.52 -4.90 17.04
N LEU A 142 10.51 -4.19 16.55
CA LEU A 142 11.32 -3.24 17.33
C LEU A 142 10.92 -1.78 17.13
N THR A 143 10.22 -1.47 16.04
CA THR A 143 9.88 -0.10 15.65
C THR A 143 8.36 0.09 15.58
N ALA A 144 7.90 1.33 15.62
CA ALA A 144 6.49 1.67 15.42
C ALA A 144 5.98 1.21 14.04
N TYR A 145 6.83 1.34 13.00
CA TYR A 145 6.53 0.81 11.67
C TYR A 145 6.32 -0.71 11.68
N ALA A 146 7.27 -1.45 12.27
CA ALA A 146 7.16 -2.90 12.34
C ALA A 146 5.93 -3.37 13.13
N LYS A 147 5.59 -2.68 14.24
CA LYS A 147 4.36 -2.95 15.01
C LYS A 147 3.12 -2.73 14.18
N SER A 148 3.02 -1.60 13.49
CA SER A 148 1.85 -1.27 12.64
C SER A 148 1.63 -2.23 11.47
N LYS A 149 2.57 -3.14 11.20
CA LYS A 149 2.44 -4.16 10.15
C LYS A 149 1.99 -5.53 10.66
N ILE A 150 1.81 -5.69 11.97
CA ILE A 150 1.33 -6.92 12.62
C ILE A 150 0.04 -6.72 13.43
N ASP A 151 -0.29 -5.46 13.81
CA ASP A 151 -1.53 -5.12 14.51
C ASP A 151 -2.73 -5.23 13.57
#